data_efc25fb72d5d87c4a797a48e9b6fc8b7
#
_entry.id   efc25fb72d5d87c4a797a48e9b6fc8b7
#
_cell.length_a   1.000
_cell.length_b   1.000
_cell.length_c   1.000
_cell.angle_alpha   90.00
_cell.angle_beta   90.00
_cell.angle_gamma   90.00
#
_symmetry.space_group_name_H-M   'P 1'
#
loop_
_entity.id
_entity.type
_entity.pdbx_description
1 polymer ?
#
loop_
_entity_poly.entity_id
_entity_poly.type
_entity_poly.pdbx_seq_one_letter_code
_entity_poly.pdbx_strand_id
1 'polypeptide(L)'
;HLFNMVHFSMAQQDIRYYLNGLLLVVDGKNVIAVATDGHRLAYAQVEVEQEFARQEVIIPRKTILELQRLLEDKDEPVQIDIANNQVKLTFADIELISKLVEGKFPDFNRVIPKGYKNNFTLSREKLLRSLQRVAIMTSDKFKGVRCVIEPGLMRVLSTNADQEEAVEEIEIDYGGDSVDIGFNVTYLLDVLSNLKVDQINVALGDSNS
;
A
#
# COMPACT_ATOMS: atom_id res chain seq x y z
N HIS A 1 -11.32 7.47 -3.13
CA HIS A 1 -9.90 7.51 -3.58
C HIS A 1 -8.94 7.13 -2.45
N LEU A 2 -8.95 7.83 -1.28
CA LEU A 2 -8.00 7.61 -0.18
C LEU A 2 -7.91 6.14 0.27
N PHE A 3 -9.04 5.47 0.48
CA PHE A 3 -9.07 4.08 0.93
C PHE A 3 -8.54 3.10 -0.13
N ASN A 4 -8.74 3.40 -1.42
CA ASN A 4 -8.22 2.58 -2.51
C ASN A 4 -6.68 2.55 -2.55
N MET A 5 -6.04 3.58 -2.03
CA MET A 5 -4.57 3.66 -2.01
C MET A 5 -3.93 2.82 -0.90
N VAL A 6 -4.70 2.30 0.06
CA VAL A 6 -4.12 1.61 1.22
C VAL A 6 -4.78 0.26 1.55
N HIS A 7 -6.02 0.02 1.15
CA HIS A 7 -6.81 -1.14 1.58
C HIS A 7 -6.15 -2.49 1.33
N PHE A 8 -5.37 -2.61 0.26
CA PHE A 8 -4.68 -3.85 -0.12
C PHE A 8 -3.64 -4.30 0.91
N SER A 9 -3.20 -3.41 1.78
CA SER A 9 -2.25 -3.71 2.86
C SER A 9 -2.91 -4.12 4.18
N MET A 10 -4.24 -4.10 4.29
CA MET A 10 -4.93 -4.60 5.48
C MET A 10 -4.68 -6.10 5.66
N ALA A 11 -4.47 -6.53 6.91
CA ALA A 11 -4.41 -7.95 7.23
C ALA A 11 -5.77 -8.63 7.00
N GLN A 12 -5.73 -9.94 6.81
CA GLN A 12 -6.91 -10.78 6.70
C GLN A 12 -6.83 -11.90 7.73
N GLN A 13 -7.75 -11.91 8.70
CA GLN A 13 -7.82 -12.92 9.75
C GLN A 13 -6.53 -13.06 10.58
N ASP A 14 -5.83 -11.94 10.81
CA ASP A 14 -4.68 -11.90 11.72
C ASP A 14 -5.17 -11.95 13.16
N ILE A 15 -4.42 -12.65 14.03
CA ILE A 15 -4.69 -12.69 15.47
C ILE A 15 -4.59 -11.31 16.12
N ARG A 16 -3.78 -10.44 15.56
CA ARG A 16 -3.73 -9.01 15.88
C ARG A 16 -4.92 -8.31 15.21
N TYR A 17 -6.09 -8.48 15.78
CA TYR A 17 -7.37 -8.04 15.19
C TYR A 17 -7.40 -6.55 14.78
N TYR A 18 -6.61 -5.69 15.42
CA TYR A 18 -6.47 -4.28 15.06
C TYR A 18 -5.79 -4.06 13.70
N LEU A 19 -5.14 -5.07 13.11
CA LEU A 19 -4.61 -5.05 11.74
C LEU A 19 -5.64 -5.46 10.67
N ASN A 20 -6.75 -6.09 11.09
CA ASN A 20 -7.82 -6.50 10.18
C ASN A 20 -8.76 -5.32 9.83
N GLY A 21 -8.19 -4.17 9.62
CA GLY A 21 -8.87 -2.93 9.32
C GLY A 21 -7.92 -1.86 8.81
N LEU A 22 -8.46 -0.68 8.65
CA LEU A 22 -7.76 0.49 8.17
C LEU A 22 -7.79 1.57 9.27
N LEU A 23 -6.63 2.10 9.62
CA LEU A 23 -6.53 3.26 10.50
C LEU A 23 -6.92 4.52 9.71
N LEU A 24 -7.91 5.24 10.20
CA LEU A 24 -8.25 6.58 9.74
C LEU A 24 -7.83 7.58 10.82
N VAL A 25 -6.98 8.52 10.45
CA VAL A 25 -6.56 9.64 11.31
C VAL A 25 -7.08 10.92 10.70
N VAL A 26 -7.71 11.73 11.52
CA VAL A 26 -8.10 13.11 11.18
C VAL A 26 -7.32 14.02 12.12
N ASP A 27 -6.56 14.96 11.58
CA ASP A 27 -5.72 15.86 12.38
C ASP A 27 -5.53 17.20 11.66
N GLY A 28 -6.08 18.27 12.23
CA GLY A 28 -6.13 19.55 11.55
C GLY A 28 -6.86 19.45 10.21
N LYS A 29 -6.20 19.79 9.14
CA LYS A 29 -6.71 19.65 7.77
C LYS A 29 -6.33 18.33 7.08
N ASN A 30 -5.64 17.45 7.77
CA ASN A 30 -5.16 16.21 7.19
C ASN A 30 -6.13 15.06 7.50
N VAL A 31 -6.45 14.29 6.48
CA VAL A 31 -7.12 12.99 6.60
C VAL A 31 -6.15 11.92 6.09
N ILE A 32 -5.76 11.02 6.98
CA ILE A 32 -4.73 10.02 6.73
C ILE A 32 -5.36 8.64 6.84
N ALA A 33 -5.04 7.77 5.88
CA ALA A 33 -5.38 6.37 5.93
C ALA A 33 -4.12 5.52 5.96
N VAL A 34 -4.08 4.54 6.85
CA VAL A 34 -2.95 3.60 6.99
C VAL A 34 -3.47 2.19 7.11
N ALA A 35 -2.83 1.27 6.41
CA ALA A 35 -3.09 -0.16 6.53
C ALA A 35 -1.78 -0.94 6.57
N THR A 36 -1.74 -2.01 7.36
CA THR A 36 -0.58 -2.90 7.43
C THR A 36 -1.01 -4.31 7.83
N ASP A 37 -0.29 -5.31 7.35
CA ASP A 37 -0.41 -6.70 7.74
C ASP A 37 0.79 -7.20 8.55
N GLY A 38 1.71 -6.27 8.92
CA GLY A 38 2.94 -6.57 9.62
C GLY A 38 4.14 -6.88 8.72
N HIS A 39 3.92 -7.05 7.41
CA HIS A 39 4.96 -7.29 6.41
C HIS A 39 5.13 -6.12 5.44
N ARG A 40 4.07 -5.36 5.25
CA ARG A 40 4.01 -4.16 4.42
C ARG A 40 3.11 -3.11 5.07
N LEU A 41 3.29 -1.87 4.69
CA LEU A 41 2.47 -0.76 5.14
C LEU A 41 2.13 0.13 3.94
N ALA A 42 0.86 0.52 3.84
CA ALA A 42 0.42 1.55 2.92
C ALA A 42 -0.06 2.77 3.71
N TYR A 43 0.34 3.93 3.24
CA TYR A 43 0.01 5.23 3.81
C TYR A 43 -0.49 6.16 2.70
N ALA A 44 -1.58 6.84 2.94
CA ALA A 44 -2.08 7.88 2.05
C ALA A 44 -2.66 9.03 2.87
N GLN A 45 -2.55 10.23 2.33
CA GLN A 45 -3.02 11.45 2.97
C GLN A 45 -3.69 12.34 1.95
N VAL A 46 -4.78 12.99 2.37
CA VAL A 46 -5.42 14.08 1.65
C VAL A 46 -5.61 15.27 2.58
N GLU A 47 -5.59 16.46 2.00
CA GLU A 47 -5.90 17.69 2.73
C GLU A 47 -7.35 18.08 2.45
N VAL A 48 -8.04 18.52 3.49
CA VAL A 48 -9.43 19.00 3.44
C VAL A 48 -9.49 20.46 3.88
N GLU A 49 -10.54 21.18 3.47
CA GLU A 49 -10.68 22.60 3.80
C GLU A 49 -10.99 22.83 5.28
N GLN A 50 -11.79 21.93 5.86
CA GLN A 50 -12.21 22.03 7.26
C GLN A 50 -11.12 21.51 8.20
N GLU A 51 -10.99 22.17 9.33
CA GLU A 51 -10.05 21.80 10.38
C GLU A 51 -10.75 20.97 11.46
N PHE A 52 -10.11 19.88 11.87
CA PHE A 52 -10.65 18.93 12.83
C PHE A 52 -9.72 18.70 14.03
N ALA A 53 -10.29 18.45 15.19
CA ALA A 53 -9.53 17.92 16.31
C ALA A 53 -8.98 16.51 15.97
N ARG A 54 -7.80 16.19 16.49
CA ARG A 54 -7.19 14.88 16.23
C ARG A 54 -8.09 13.74 16.71
N GLN A 55 -8.39 12.83 15.81
CA GLN A 55 -9.09 11.56 16.06
C GLN A 55 -8.41 10.42 15.31
N GLU A 56 -8.39 9.25 15.93
CA GLU A 56 -7.89 8.02 15.32
C GLU A 56 -8.91 6.90 15.52
N VAL A 57 -9.28 6.23 14.45
CA VAL A 57 -10.21 5.10 14.49
C VAL A 57 -9.78 4.00 13.54
N ILE A 58 -10.09 2.75 13.88
CA ILE A 58 -9.82 1.60 13.02
C ILE A 58 -11.16 1.14 12.44
N ILE A 59 -11.30 1.25 11.12
CA ILE A 59 -12.47 0.81 10.37
C ILE A 59 -12.25 -0.63 9.94
N PRO A 60 -13.19 -1.56 10.23
CA PRO A 60 -13.04 -2.97 9.88
C PRO A 60 -12.83 -3.18 8.38
N ARG A 61 -12.02 -4.17 8.02
CA ARG A 61 -11.76 -4.56 6.64
C ARG A 61 -13.06 -4.76 5.84
N LYS A 62 -14.04 -5.48 6.42
CA LYS A 62 -15.31 -5.73 5.74
C LYS A 62 -16.03 -4.44 5.35
N THR A 63 -16.01 -3.45 6.23
CA THR A 63 -16.63 -2.13 5.98
C THR A 63 -15.94 -1.40 4.85
N ILE A 64 -14.61 -1.42 4.81
CA ILE A 64 -13.83 -0.80 3.74
C ILE A 64 -14.13 -1.46 2.39
N LEU A 65 -14.15 -2.78 2.32
CA LEU A 65 -14.44 -3.51 1.09
C LEU A 65 -15.88 -3.26 0.60
N GLU A 66 -16.84 -3.19 1.53
CA GLU A 66 -18.22 -2.86 1.19
C GLU A 66 -18.36 -1.43 0.68
N LEU A 67 -17.70 -0.48 1.34
CA LEU A 67 -17.67 0.91 0.89
C LEU A 67 -17.08 1.04 -0.52
N GLN A 68 -15.99 0.34 -0.82
CA GLN A 68 -15.39 0.35 -2.15
C GLN A 68 -16.35 -0.20 -3.22
N ARG A 69 -17.07 -1.27 -2.88
CA ARG A 69 -18.08 -1.86 -3.78
C ARG A 69 -19.25 -0.92 -4.05
N LEU A 70 -19.66 -0.12 -3.07
CA LEU A 70 -20.81 0.78 -3.15
C LEU A 70 -20.46 2.12 -3.81
N LEU A 71 -19.22 2.59 -3.66
CA LEU A 71 -18.81 3.91 -4.12
C LEU A 71 -18.52 3.96 -5.61
N GLU A 72 -18.60 2.89 -6.38
CA GLU A 72 -18.24 2.93 -7.80
C GLU A 72 -17.54 4.26 -8.21
N ASP A 73 -16.68 4.37 -9.12
CA ASP A 73 -15.83 5.54 -9.49
C ASP A 73 -16.60 6.89 -9.69
N LYS A 74 -17.42 7.29 -8.72
CA LYS A 74 -18.14 8.56 -8.72
C LYS A 74 -17.42 9.56 -7.84
N ASP A 75 -17.26 10.77 -8.35
CA ASP A 75 -16.73 11.93 -7.60
C ASP A 75 -17.79 12.49 -6.62
N GLU A 76 -18.43 11.62 -5.85
CA GLU A 76 -19.39 12.03 -4.84
C GLU A 76 -18.70 12.21 -3.49
N PRO A 77 -19.01 13.28 -2.75
CA PRO A 77 -18.47 13.46 -1.41
C PRO A 77 -19.00 12.38 -0.48
N VAL A 78 -18.15 11.85 0.36
CA VAL A 78 -18.50 10.94 1.45
C VAL A 78 -18.42 11.70 2.75
N GLN A 79 -19.55 11.80 3.44
CA GLN A 79 -19.57 12.32 4.81
C GLN A 79 -19.20 11.19 5.78
N ILE A 80 -18.29 11.48 6.70
CA ILE A 80 -17.82 10.54 7.72
C ILE A 80 -18.14 11.11 9.09
N ASP A 81 -19.03 10.45 9.81
CA ASP A 81 -19.39 10.77 11.18
C ASP A 81 -18.82 9.69 12.12
N ILE A 82 -17.97 10.09 13.04
CA ILE A 82 -17.32 9.20 14.01
C ILE A 82 -17.97 9.40 15.37
N ALA A 83 -18.53 8.33 15.91
CA ALA A 83 -19.04 8.26 17.27
C ALA A 83 -18.12 7.33 18.10
N ASN A 84 -18.37 7.20 19.41
CA ASN A 84 -17.49 6.52 20.36
C ASN A 84 -16.99 5.13 19.92
N ASN A 85 -17.84 4.34 19.26
CA ASN A 85 -17.51 2.97 18.83
C ASN A 85 -18.06 2.63 17.43
N GLN A 86 -18.52 3.63 16.70
CA GLN A 86 -19.13 3.46 15.38
C GLN A 86 -18.65 4.54 14.41
N VAL A 87 -18.62 4.20 13.14
CA VAL A 87 -18.50 5.13 12.03
C VAL A 87 -19.73 5.05 11.17
N LYS A 88 -20.26 6.19 10.77
CA LYS A 88 -21.30 6.31 9.75
C LYS A 88 -20.73 7.00 8.53
N LEU A 89 -20.92 6.38 7.39
CA LEU A 89 -20.51 6.86 6.09
C LEU A 89 -21.76 7.12 5.26
N THR A 90 -21.95 8.37 4.85
CA THR A 90 -23.12 8.80 4.08
C THR A 90 -22.68 9.30 2.72
N PHE A 91 -23.27 8.76 1.66
CA PHE A 91 -23.01 9.16 0.28
C PHE A 91 -24.22 8.82 -0.58
N ALA A 92 -24.58 9.70 -1.52
CA ALA A 92 -25.85 9.63 -2.24
C ALA A 92 -27.01 9.37 -1.26
N ASP A 93 -27.84 8.36 -1.51
CA ASP A 93 -28.96 7.94 -0.67
C ASP A 93 -28.60 6.76 0.27
N ILE A 94 -27.30 6.50 0.50
CA ILE A 94 -26.81 5.36 1.27
C ILE A 94 -26.22 5.83 2.59
N GLU A 95 -26.61 5.18 3.67
CA GLU A 95 -25.95 5.27 4.97
C GLU A 95 -25.34 3.90 5.31
N LEU A 96 -24.04 3.87 5.49
CA LEU A 96 -23.30 2.68 5.94
C LEU A 96 -22.84 2.90 7.38
N ILE A 97 -23.34 2.11 8.32
CA ILE A 97 -22.96 2.18 9.73
C ILE A 97 -22.15 0.94 10.09
N SER A 98 -21.02 1.13 10.71
CA SER A 98 -20.13 0.06 11.14
C SER A 98 -19.61 0.29 12.55
N LYS A 99 -19.45 -0.78 13.31
CA LYS A 99 -18.66 -0.74 14.54
C LYS A 99 -17.17 -0.55 14.19
N LEU A 100 -16.48 0.19 15.03
CA LEU A 100 -15.04 0.35 14.95
C LEU A 100 -14.32 -0.85 15.58
N VAL A 101 -13.10 -1.12 15.14
CA VAL A 101 -12.22 -2.11 15.77
C VAL A 101 -11.61 -1.49 17.02
N GLU A 102 -11.76 -2.15 18.15
CA GLU A 102 -11.08 -1.74 19.39
C GLU A 102 -9.60 -2.10 19.33
N GLY A 103 -8.78 -1.36 20.06
CA GLY A 103 -7.34 -1.61 20.13
C GLY A 103 -6.51 -0.42 19.69
N LYS A 104 -5.19 -0.61 19.72
CA LYS A 104 -4.23 0.41 19.35
C LYS A 104 -3.51 -0.02 18.08
N PHE A 105 -3.66 0.77 17.02
CA PHE A 105 -2.89 0.58 15.80
C PHE A 105 -1.40 0.85 16.04
N PRO A 106 -0.47 0.13 15.39
CA PRO A 106 0.96 0.39 15.50
C PRO A 106 1.32 1.84 15.14
N ASP A 107 2.35 2.38 15.80
CA ASP A 107 2.86 3.70 15.46
C ASP A 107 3.57 3.67 14.09
N PHE A 108 2.80 3.96 13.06
CA PHE A 108 3.26 3.93 11.68
C PHE A 108 4.39 4.93 11.37
N ASN A 109 4.50 6.02 12.13
CA ASN A 109 5.57 7.00 11.97
C ASN A 109 6.97 6.43 12.29
N ARG A 110 7.01 5.38 13.12
CA ARG A 110 8.25 4.67 13.44
C ARG A 110 8.60 3.59 12.42
N VAL A 111 7.58 3.11 11.68
CA VAL A 111 7.75 2.05 10.69
C VAL A 111 8.13 2.63 9.33
N ILE A 112 7.59 3.80 8.99
CA ILE A 112 7.90 4.47 7.72
C ILE A 112 9.38 4.88 7.71
N PRO A 113 10.18 4.33 6.81
CA PRO A 113 11.61 4.61 6.74
C PRO A 113 11.86 6.06 6.32
N LYS A 114 12.95 6.62 6.84
CA LYS A 114 13.35 8.01 6.55
C LYS A 114 14.79 8.04 6.08
N GLY A 115 15.09 8.91 5.11
CA GLY A 115 16.46 9.20 4.72
C GLY A 115 17.16 8.13 3.88
N TYR A 116 16.44 7.37 3.09
CA TYR A 116 17.03 6.46 2.11
C TYR A 116 17.87 7.21 1.07
N LYS A 117 19.08 6.74 0.86
CA LYS A 117 20.06 7.35 -0.07
C LYS A 117 19.88 6.85 -1.50
N ASN A 118 19.45 5.61 -1.67
CA ASN A 118 19.30 4.97 -2.97
C ASN A 118 17.88 5.20 -3.48
N ASN A 119 17.69 6.19 -4.34
CA ASN A 119 16.39 6.52 -4.88
C ASN A 119 16.47 6.79 -6.39
N PHE A 120 15.41 6.47 -7.09
CA PHE A 120 15.24 6.70 -8.51
C PHE A 120 13.76 6.74 -8.88
N THR A 121 13.47 7.34 -10.02
CA THR A 121 12.12 7.45 -10.57
C THR A 121 12.00 6.56 -11.80
N LEU A 122 10.88 5.87 -11.94
CA LEU A 122 10.61 5.05 -13.12
C LEU A 122 9.12 5.00 -13.44
N SER A 123 8.80 4.54 -14.65
CA SER A 123 7.42 4.34 -15.07
C SER A 123 6.75 3.24 -14.25
N ARG A 124 5.62 3.58 -13.59
CA ARG A 124 4.79 2.63 -12.86
C ARG A 124 4.35 1.47 -13.75
N GLU A 125 3.89 1.76 -14.96
CA GLU A 125 3.39 0.75 -15.90
C GLU A 125 4.50 -0.19 -16.35
N LYS A 126 5.69 0.32 -16.65
CA LYS A 126 6.83 -0.53 -17.03
C LYS A 126 7.19 -1.51 -15.91
N LEU A 127 7.29 -1.03 -14.67
CA LEU A 127 7.60 -1.88 -13.52
C LEU A 127 6.47 -2.91 -13.29
N LEU A 128 5.22 -2.47 -13.33
CA LEU A 128 4.06 -3.37 -13.17
C LEU A 128 4.08 -4.51 -14.18
N ARG A 129 4.26 -4.21 -15.46
CA ARG A 129 4.30 -5.22 -16.53
C ARG A 129 5.49 -6.18 -16.39
N SER A 130 6.67 -5.66 -16.05
CA SER A 130 7.85 -6.50 -15.81
C SER A 130 7.64 -7.45 -14.62
N LEU A 131 7.10 -6.96 -13.52
CA LEU A 131 6.76 -7.79 -12.35
C LEU A 131 5.68 -8.84 -12.68
N GLN A 132 4.67 -8.49 -13.47
CA GLN A 132 3.64 -9.45 -13.90
C GLN A 132 4.25 -10.60 -14.72
N ARG A 133 5.21 -10.31 -15.60
CA ARG A 133 5.89 -11.36 -16.40
C ARG A 133 6.76 -12.26 -15.54
N VAL A 134 7.59 -11.70 -14.68
CA VAL A 134 8.43 -12.53 -13.79
C VAL A 134 7.61 -13.29 -12.74
N ALA A 135 6.47 -12.76 -12.34
CA ALA A 135 5.57 -13.44 -11.41
C ALA A 135 5.01 -14.76 -11.93
N ILE A 136 4.95 -14.95 -13.27
CA ILE A 136 4.51 -16.21 -13.89
C ILE A 136 5.38 -17.39 -13.45
N MET A 137 6.68 -17.14 -13.23
CA MET A 137 7.62 -18.18 -12.79
C MET A 137 7.63 -18.39 -11.28
N THR A 138 6.89 -17.59 -10.51
CA THR A 138 6.74 -17.81 -9.07
C THR A 138 5.66 -18.85 -8.79
N SER A 139 5.80 -19.62 -7.69
CA SER A 139 4.80 -20.57 -7.25
C SER A 139 3.88 -19.96 -6.19
N ASP A 140 2.75 -20.63 -5.91
CA ASP A 140 1.84 -20.18 -4.85
C ASP A 140 2.49 -20.20 -3.45
N LYS A 141 3.53 -21.01 -3.25
CA LYS A 141 4.29 -21.09 -2.00
C LYS A 141 5.42 -20.05 -1.93
N PHE A 142 6.01 -19.69 -3.06
CA PHE A 142 7.18 -18.80 -3.14
C PHE A 142 6.90 -17.66 -4.12
N LYS A 143 6.39 -16.55 -3.60
CA LYS A 143 6.11 -15.30 -4.34
C LYS A 143 7.34 -14.39 -4.38
N GLY A 144 8.54 -14.91 -4.16
CA GLY A 144 9.76 -14.14 -4.12
C GLY A 144 10.24 -13.71 -5.50
N VAL A 145 10.58 -12.45 -5.62
CA VAL A 145 11.34 -11.89 -6.75
C VAL A 145 12.56 -11.18 -6.20
N ARG A 146 13.63 -11.21 -6.99
CA ARG A 146 14.90 -10.52 -6.69
C ARG A 146 14.99 -9.27 -7.53
N CYS A 147 15.25 -8.14 -6.90
CA CYS A 147 15.50 -6.88 -7.57
C CYS A 147 16.99 -6.52 -7.43
N VAL A 148 17.68 -6.40 -8.55
CA VAL A 148 19.07 -5.97 -8.61
C VAL A 148 19.10 -4.59 -9.26
N ILE A 149 19.50 -3.58 -8.49
CA ILE A 149 19.62 -2.20 -8.93
C ILE A 149 21.10 -1.87 -9.07
N GLU A 150 21.49 -1.43 -10.23
CA GLU A 150 22.84 -1.00 -10.58
C GLU A 150 22.76 0.36 -11.30
N PRO A 151 23.85 1.11 -11.41
CA PRO A 151 23.85 2.33 -12.19
C PRO A 151 23.25 2.15 -13.57
N GLY A 152 22.16 2.85 -13.86
CA GLY A 152 21.45 2.85 -15.13
C GLY A 152 20.50 1.67 -15.37
N LEU A 153 20.45 0.65 -14.50
CA LEU A 153 19.71 -0.58 -14.76
C LEU A 153 19.07 -1.18 -13.52
N MET A 154 17.81 -1.57 -13.65
CA MET A 154 17.11 -2.43 -12.68
C MET A 154 16.80 -3.77 -13.34
N ARG A 155 17.21 -4.87 -12.72
CA ARG A 155 16.81 -6.22 -13.11
C ARG A 155 15.85 -6.81 -12.09
N VAL A 156 14.81 -7.46 -12.58
CA VAL A 156 13.85 -8.21 -11.77
C VAL A 156 13.90 -9.66 -12.19
N LEU A 157 14.17 -10.54 -11.23
CA LEU A 157 14.40 -11.95 -11.49
C LEU A 157 13.47 -12.82 -10.63
N SER A 158 13.01 -13.91 -11.19
CA SER A 158 12.35 -14.99 -10.46
C SER A 158 12.86 -16.34 -10.93
N THR A 159 12.84 -17.32 -10.04
CA THR A 159 13.26 -18.70 -10.32
C THR A 159 12.20 -19.64 -9.76
N ASN A 160 11.79 -20.65 -10.54
CA ASN A 160 10.88 -21.68 -10.10
C ASN A 160 11.63 -22.90 -9.50
N ALA A 161 10.86 -23.91 -9.06
CA ALA A 161 11.42 -25.14 -8.48
C ALA A 161 12.23 -25.98 -9.49
N ASP A 162 11.96 -25.83 -10.79
CA ASP A 162 12.64 -26.52 -11.87
C ASP A 162 13.89 -25.76 -12.36
N GLN A 163 14.30 -24.73 -11.63
CA GLN A 163 15.44 -23.84 -11.94
C GLN A 163 15.31 -23.07 -13.26
N GLU A 164 14.09 -22.91 -13.74
CA GLU A 164 13.81 -21.98 -14.83
C GLU A 164 13.80 -20.55 -14.30
N GLU A 165 14.37 -19.63 -15.06
CA GLU A 165 14.52 -18.23 -14.68
C GLU A 165 13.72 -17.32 -15.61
N ALA A 166 13.10 -16.30 -15.03
CA ALA A 166 12.61 -15.15 -15.76
C ALA A 166 13.38 -13.91 -15.34
N VAL A 167 13.84 -13.14 -16.30
CA VAL A 167 14.59 -11.90 -16.08
C VAL A 167 13.97 -10.78 -16.92
N GLU A 168 13.70 -9.67 -16.26
CA GLU A 168 13.26 -8.43 -16.90
C GLU A 168 14.25 -7.31 -16.57
N GLU A 169 14.55 -6.49 -17.56
CA GLU A 169 15.46 -5.36 -17.42
C GLU A 169 14.72 -4.04 -17.69
N ILE A 170 14.95 -3.06 -16.82
CA ILE A 170 14.37 -1.73 -16.92
C ILE A 170 15.51 -0.71 -16.81
N GLU A 171 15.66 0.15 -17.81
CA GLU A 171 16.55 1.29 -17.72
C GLU A 171 16.03 2.30 -16.71
N ILE A 172 16.90 2.76 -15.82
CA ILE A 172 16.61 3.74 -14.79
C ILE A 172 17.69 4.82 -14.73
N ASP A 173 17.31 6.01 -14.36
CA ASP A 173 18.25 7.09 -14.05
C ASP A 173 18.70 6.96 -12.59
N TYR A 174 19.71 6.14 -12.39
CA TYR A 174 20.27 5.81 -11.08
C TYR A 174 21.79 5.75 -11.15
N GLY A 175 22.45 6.37 -10.22
CA GLY A 175 23.91 6.41 -10.14
C GLY A 175 24.45 6.10 -8.73
N GLY A 176 23.60 5.51 -7.86
CA GLY A 176 23.99 5.12 -6.51
C GLY A 176 24.66 3.75 -6.43
N ASP A 177 24.76 3.26 -5.19
CA ASP A 177 25.35 1.95 -4.91
C ASP A 177 24.48 0.81 -5.44
N SER A 178 25.10 -0.31 -5.80
CA SER A 178 24.37 -1.52 -6.20
C SER A 178 23.58 -2.09 -5.03
N VAL A 179 22.32 -2.39 -5.25
CA VAL A 179 21.40 -2.99 -4.26
C VAL A 179 20.87 -4.30 -4.83
N ASP A 180 20.89 -5.34 -4.01
CA ASP A 180 20.38 -6.68 -4.33
C ASP A 180 19.45 -7.11 -3.20
N ILE A 181 18.14 -7.14 -3.47
CA ILE A 181 17.13 -7.33 -2.46
C ILE A 181 15.96 -8.17 -2.97
N GLY A 182 15.44 -9.06 -2.12
CA GLY A 182 14.25 -9.86 -2.40
C GLY A 182 12.96 -9.22 -1.89
N PHE A 183 11.90 -9.39 -2.68
CA PHE A 183 10.56 -8.95 -2.31
C PHE A 183 9.51 -10.02 -2.57
N ASN A 184 8.41 -9.97 -1.84
CA ASN A 184 7.20 -10.67 -2.24
C ASN A 184 6.56 -9.92 -3.42
N VAL A 185 6.49 -10.57 -4.59
CA VAL A 185 5.97 -9.94 -5.81
C VAL A 185 4.52 -9.49 -5.66
N THR A 186 3.71 -10.20 -4.90
CA THR A 186 2.31 -9.83 -4.67
C THR A 186 2.20 -8.46 -4.00
N TYR A 187 3.09 -8.15 -3.05
CA TYR A 187 3.08 -6.85 -2.39
C TYR A 187 3.40 -5.71 -3.34
N LEU A 188 4.35 -5.91 -4.24
CA LEU A 188 4.70 -4.92 -5.27
C LEU A 188 3.57 -4.77 -6.30
N LEU A 189 2.98 -5.88 -6.76
CA LEU A 189 1.88 -5.85 -7.71
C LEU A 189 0.65 -5.13 -7.13
N ASP A 190 0.33 -5.37 -5.86
CA ASP A 190 -0.80 -4.74 -5.19
C ASP A 190 -0.66 -3.21 -5.17
N VAL A 191 0.48 -2.69 -4.76
CA VAL A 191 0.68 -1.23 -4.71
C VAL A 191 0.66 -0.63 -6.10
N LEU A 192 1.37 -1.22 -7.07
CA LEU A 192 1.45 -0.69 -8.43
C LEU A 192 0.10 -0.71 -9.16
N SER A 193 -0.74 -1.72 -8.89
CA SER A 193 -2.08 -1.82 -9.46
C SER A 193 -3.06 -0.79 -8.91
N ASN A 194 -2.85 -0.35 -7.66
CA ASN A 194 -3.74 0.62 -7.00
C ASN A 194 -3.30 2.08 -7.16
N LEU A 195 -2.06 2.34 -7.56
CA LEU A 195 -1.58 3.68 -7.88
C LEU A 195 -2.12 4.15 -9.24
N LYS A 196 -2.58 5.41 -9.32
CA LYS A 196 -3.07 6.05 -10.55
C LYS A 196 -2.13 7.18 -11.00
N VAL A 197 -0.83 6.90 -11.03
CA VAL A 197 0.22 7.83 -11.45
C VAL A 197 1.07 7.20 -12.55
N ASP A 198 1.69 8.00 -13.40
CA ASP A 198 2.53 7.51 -14.48
C ASP A 198 3.95 7.19 -14.00
N GLN A 199 4.47 7.99 -13.09
CA GLN A 199 5.81 7.86 -12.53
C GLN A 199 5.74 7.58 -11.03
N ILE A 200 6.63 6.71 -10.57
CA ILE A 200 6.82 6.42 -9.16
C ILE A 200 8.26 6.69 -8.74
N ASN A 201 8.43 7.09 -7.50
CA ASN A 201 9.73 7.20 -6.89
C ASN A 201 9.98 5.98 -5.99
N VAL A 202 11.08 5.29 -6.21
CA VAL A 202 11.52 4.14 -5.40
C VAL A 202 12.71 4.57 -4.58
N ALA A 203 12.61 4.37 -3.27
CA ALA A 203 13.69 4.62 -2.34
C ALA A 203 14.02 3.33 -1.57
N LEU A 204 15.28 2.95 -1.57
CA LEU A 204 15.76 1.71 -0.98
C LEU A 204 16.80 2.00 0.11
N GLY A 205 16.74 1.22 1.17
CA GLY A 205 17.83 1.10 2.12
C GLY A 205 18.97 0.23 1.57
N ASP A 206 19.82 -0.24 2.45
CA ASP A 206 20.76 -1.30 2.15
C ASP A 206 20.06 -2.68 2.25
N SER A 207 20.75 -3.75 1.85
CA SER A 207 20.24 -5.12 1.86
C SER A 207 19.84 -5.63 3.27
N ASN A 208 20.12 -4.87 4.32
CA ASN A 208 19.90 -5.24 5.72
C ASN A 208 18.89 -4.31 6.44
N SER A 209 18.31 -3.34 5.76
CA SER A 209 17.38 -2.36 6.35
C SER A 209 15.92 -2.59 5.96
#